data_4cac53bc14deaaa24b4fd214f1711c0f
#
_entry.id   4cac53bc14deaaa24b4fd214f1711c0f
#
_cell.length_a   1.000
_cell.length_b   1.000
_cell.length_c   1.000
_cell.angle_alpha   90.00
_cell.angle_beta   90.00
_cell.angle_gamma   90.00
#
_symmetry.space_group_name_H-M   'P 1'
#
loop_
_entity.id
_entity.type
_entity.pdbx_description
1 polymer ?
#
loop_
_entity_poly.entity_id
_entity_poly.type
_entity_poly.pdbx_seq_one_letter_code
_entity_poly.pdbx_strand_id
1 'polypeptide(L)'
;MKIYPLSNFSFYAVALLLSFGSWQVMAQPSEAMIERYNQAAQGDETLVEPLYADLEKLVEQEGATPLSLVYLGSTRTLMGRDAFLPWKKMRYSEEGLATIEKGLSLLSDDTANSVLRRNGLPVAMLAVAVAAATYTAMPDMFNHFERGYDLYLNLLADPQFQAQPFAATAWIYRLAIVAALRAKDQAQAKQWLETMQQADAQHPDTQQAQTLLSQG
;
A
#
# COMPACT_ATOMS: atom_id res chain seq x y z
N MET A 1 52.61 -33.39 61.90
CA MET A 1 52.34 -33.59 60.49
C MET A 1 50.84 -33.33 60.26
N LYS A 2 50.43 -32.12 59.86
CA LYS A 2 49.03 -31.73 59.69
C LYS A 2 48.69 -31.73 58.20
N ILE A 3 47.77 -32.53 57.79
CA ILE A 3 47.25 -32.65 56.45
C ILE A 3 46.02 -31.73 56.34
N TYR A 4 46.04 -30.72 55.44
CA TYR A 4 44.93 -29.89 55.13
C TYR A 4 44.18 -30.46 53.90
N PRO A 5 42.84 -30.49 53.91
CA PRO A 5 42.07 -30.96 52.75
C PRO A 5 41.93 -29.88 51.72
N LEU A 6 42.01 -30.31 50.47
CA LEU A 6 41.82 -29.51 49.24
C LEU A 6 40.37 -29.05 49.15
N SER A 7 40.18 -27.78 49.02
CA SER A 7 38.86 -27.14 48.75
C SER A 7 38.37 -27.37 47.32
N ASN A 8 37.18 -27.88 47.23
CA ASN A 8 36.46 -28.05 45.95
C ASN A 8 36.14 -26.70 45.31
N PHE A 9 36.73 -26.39 44.17
CA PHE A 9 36.32 -25.30 43.29
C PHE A 9 35.13 -25.79 42.44
N SER A 10 33.91 -25.35 42.81
CA SER A 10 32.74 -25.51 41.98
C SER A 10 32.77 -24.49 40.85
N PHE A 11 32.98 -24.98 39.63
CA PHE A 11 32.79 -24.18 38.41
C PHE A 11 31.29 -24.00 38.14
N TYR A 12 30.77 -22.83 38.45
CA TYR A 12 29.47 -22.41 37.93
C TYR A 12 29.63 -21.96 36.46
N ALA A 13 29.24 -22.82 35.52
CA ALA A 13 29.10 -22.49 34.14
C ALA A 13 27.84 -21.59 33.99
N VAL A 14 28.04 -20.30 33.89
CA VAL A 14 26.98 -19.37 33.53
C VAL A 14 26.70 -19.53 32.01
N ALA A 15 25.67 -20.28 31.68
CA ALA A 15 25.15 -20.35 30.31
C ALA A 15 24.48 -19.01 29.97
N LEU A 16 25.17 -18.13 29.24
CA LEU A 16 24.64 -16.92 28.66
C LEU A 16 23.73 -17.36 27.49
N LEU A 17 22.42 -17.44 27.72
CA LEU A 17 21.42 -17.57 26.68
C LEU A 17 21.36 -16.23 25.91
N LEU A 18 22.11 -16.13 24.83
CA LEU A 18 21.93 -15.09 23.81
C LEU A 18 20.60 -15.36 23.15
N SER A 19 19.54 -14.77 23.68
CA SER A 19 18.26 -14.62 22.95
C SER A 19 18.51 -13.68 21.77
N PHE A 20 18.83 -14.25 20.61
CA PHE A 20 18.69 -13.56 19.36
C PHE A 20 17.21 -13.27 19.18
N GLY A 21 16.78 -12.07 19.57
CA GLY A 21 15.49 -11.55 19.15
C GLY A 21 15.53 -11.51 17.62
N SER A 22 14.86 -12.48 17.00
CA SER A 22 14.61 -12.44 15.56
C SER A 22 13.80 -11.16 15.29
N TRP A 23 14.46 -10.14 14.81
CA TRP A 23 13.77 -9.01 14.23
C TRP A 23 13.02 -9.57 13.03
N GLN A 24 11.74 -9.85 13.21
CA GLN A 24 10.88 -10.21 12.10
C GLN A 24 10.85 -8.98 11.18
N VAL A 25 11.60 -9.05 10.09
CA VAL A 25 11.44 -8.12 8.98
C VAL A 25 10.04 -8.38 8.46
N MET A 26 9.10 -7.49 8.80
CA MET A 26 7.70 -7.64 8.37
C MET A 26 7.64 -7.57 6.85
N ALA A 27 6.90 -8.50 6.27
CA ALA A 27 6.71 -8.67 4.83
C ALA A 27 6.25 -7.38 4.15
N GLN A 28 7.16 -6.70 3.50
CA GLN A 28 6.83 -5.50 2.72
C GLN A 28 7.17 -5.75 1.26
N PRO A 29 6.27 -5.42 0.32
CA PRO A 29 6.61 -5.47 -1.10
C PRO A 29 7.88 -4.67 -1.39
N SER A 30 8.77 -5.25 -2.17
CA SER A 30 9.98 -4.55 -2.62
C SER A 30 9.63 -3.44 -3.62
N GLU A 31 10.53 -2.46 -3.79
CA GLU A 31 10.35 -1.42 -4.82
C GLU A 31 10.18 -2.02 -6.23
N ALA A 32 10.87 -3.14 -6.53
CA ALA A 32 10.71 -3.85 -7.79
C ALA A 32 9.32 -4.49 -7.95
N MET A 33 8.70 -4.98 -6.88
CA MET A 33 7.32 -5.48 -6.92
C MET A 33 6.34 -4.33 -7.13
N ILE A 34 6.56 -3.19 -6.47
CA ILE A 34 5.74 -1.99 -6.63
C ILE A 34 5.81 -1.48 -8.07
N GLU A 35 7.01 -1.43 -8.66
CA GLU A 35 7.18 -1.01 -10.04
C GLU A 35 6.46 -1.95 -11.02
N ARG A 36 6.58 -3.27 -10.84
CA ARG A 36 5.81 -4.25 -11.64
C ARG A 36 4.30 -4.07 -11.47
N TYR A 37 3.84 -3.75 -10.25
CA TYR A 37 2.44 -3.45 -10.02
C TYR A 37 1.99 -2.21 -10.81
N ASN A 38 2.80 -1.14 -10.81
CA ASN A 38 2.48 0.08 -11.54
C ASN A 38 2.37 -0.18 -13.06
N GLN A 39 3.28 -0.96 -13.62
CA GLN A 39 3.24 -1.37 -15.04
C GLN A 39 2.02 -2.25 -15.35
N ALA A 40 1.71 -3.22 -14.49
CA ALA A 40 0.52 -4.07 -14.60
C ALA A 40 -0.78 -3.25 -14.52
N ALA A 41 -0.84 -2.28 -13.60
CA ALA A 41 -1.99 -1.38 -13.45
C ALA A 41 -2.17 -0.47 -14.68
N GLN A 42 -1.08 -0.11 -15.36
CA GLN A 42 -1.09 0.67 -16.62
C GLN A 42 -1.43 -0.17 -17.86
N GLY A 43 -1.62 -1.48 -17.72
CA GLY A 43 -2.11 -2.34 -18.78
C GLY A 43 -1.17 -3.47 -19.23
N ASP A 44 0.00 -3.65 -18.60
CA ASP A 44 0.85 -4.81 -18.87
C ASP A 44 0.30 -6.06 -18.19
N GLU A 45 -0.62 -6.75 -18.88
CA GLU A 45 -1.27 -7.97 -18.39
C GLU A 45 -0.28 -9.12 -18.12
N THR A 46 0.89 -9.10 -18.77
CA THR A 46 1.89 -10.17 -18.65
C THR A 46 2.54 -10.22 -17.27
N LEU A 47 2.52 -9.09 -16.55
CA LEU A 47 3.09 -8.97 -15.20
C LEU A 47 2.14 -9.39 -14.09
N VAL A 48 0.82 -9.49 -14.37
CA VAL A 48 -0.20 -9.63 -13.32
C VAL A 48 -0.09 -10.96 -12.58
N GLU A 49 -0.13 -12.10 -13.29
CA GLU A 49 -0.04 -13.43 -12.65
C GLU A 49 1.30 -13.69 -11.95
N PRO A 50 2.48 -13.38 -12.55
CA PRO A 50 3.75 -13.55 -11.87
C PRO A 50 3.88 -12.66 -10.62
N LEU A 51 3.40 -11.42 -10.67
CA LEU A 51 3.42 -10.53 -9.52
C LEU A 51 2.51 -11.04 -8.40
N TYR A 52 1.31 -11.53 -8.74
CA TYR A 52 0.40 -12.11 -7.76
C TYR A 52 1.06 -13.28 -7.01
N ALA A 53 1.70 -14.20 -7.74
CA ALA A 53 2.38 -15.34 -7.15
C ALA A 53 3.54 -14.91 -6.21
N ASP A 54 4.31 -13.89 -6.60
CA ASP A 54 5.39 -13.36 -5.76
C ASP A 54 4.86 -12.69 -4.48
N LEU A 55 3.77 -11.93 -4.57
CA LEU A 55 3.12 -11.29 -3.41
C LEU A 55 2.47 -12.33 -2.48
N GLU A 56 1.83 -13.36 -3.03
CA GLU A 56 1.26 -14.47 -2.27
C GLU A 56 2.35 -15.19 -1.48
N LYS A 57 3.46 -15.54 -2.13
CA LYS A 57 4.62 -16.16 -1.50
C LYS A 57 5.23 -15.26 -0.41
N LEU A 58 5.32 -13.93 -0.65
CA LEU A 58 5.79 -12.99 0.35
C LEU A 58 4.93 -13.04 1.61
N VAL A 59 3.60 -13.00 1.46
CA VAL A 59 2.64 -13.05 2.58
C VAL A 59 2.70 -14.39 3.31
N GLU A 60 2.85 -15.51 2.59
CA GLU A 60 2.96 -16.85 3.17
C GLU A 60 4.26 -17.03 3.98
N GLN A 61 5.38 -16.53 3.48
CA GLN A 61 6.69 -16.75 4.08
C GLN A 61 7.03 -15.77 5.21
N GLU A 62 6.62 -14.53 5.07
CA GLU A 62 7.03 -13.44 5.97
C GLU A 62 5.87 -12.88 6.82
N GLY A 63 4.65 -13.35 6.58
CA GLY A 63 3.46 -12.88 7.25
C GLY A 63 2.78 -11.70 6.53
N ALA A 64 1.53 -11.42 6.93
CA ALA A 64 0.72 -10.38 6.34
C ALA A 64 0.97 -9.01 6.98
N THR A 65 1.11 -7.97 6.15
CA THR A 65 1.14 -6.56 6.57
C THR A 65 0.04 -5.78 5.85
N PRO A 66 -0.36 -4.59 6.32
CA PRO A 66 -1.30 -3.74 5.60
C PRO A 66 -0.92 -3.57 4.12
N LEU A 67 0.33 -3.19 3.84
CA LEU A 67 0.79 -2.91 2.49
C LEU A 67 0.86 -4.17 1.63
N SER A 68 1.38 -5.29 2.16
CA SER A 68 1.47 -6.55 1.38
C SER A 68 0.09 -7.08 0.99
N LEU A 69 -0.90 -7.02 1.89
CA LEU A 69 -2.26 -7.44 1.58
C LEU A 69 -2.95 -6.49 0.60
N VAL A 70 -2.73 -5.17 0.72
CA VAL A 70 -3.30 -4.21 -0.23
C VAL A 70 -2.75 -4.46 -1.64
N TYR A 71 -1.44 -4.65 -1.81
CA TYR A 71 -0.86 -4.98 -3.12
C TYR A 71 -1.33 -6.34 -3.64
N LEU A 72 -1.39 -7.36 -2.78
CA LEU A 72 -1.90 -8.70 -3.16
C LEU A 72 -3.34 -8.61 -3.65
N GLY A 73 -4.21 -7.95 -2.87
CA GLY A 73 -5.62 -7.77 -3.23
C GLY A 73 -5.80 -6.91 -4.49
N SER A 74 -5.07 -5.81 -4.62
CA SER A 74 -5.10 -4.97 -5.82
C SER A 74 -4.63 -5.72 -7.06
N THR A 75 -3.57 -6.53 -6.95
CA THR A 75 -3.12 -7.40 -8.06
C THR A 75 -4.17 -8.45 -8.40
N ARG A 76 -4.89 -9.00 -7.40
CA ARG A 76 -6.00 -9.93 -7.64
C ARG A 76 -7.16 -9.26 -8.41
N THR A 77 -7.46 -7.97 -8.14
CA THR A 77 -8.45 -7.24 -8.94
C THR A 77 -8.00 -7.02 -10.39
N LEU A 78 -6.69 -6.85 -10.65
CA LEU A 78 -6.14 -6.81 -12.01
C LEU A 78 -6.35 -8.16 -12.73
N MET A 79 -6.15 -9.30 -12.04
CA MET A 79 -6.53 -10.61 -12.62
C MET A 79 -8.03 -10.67 -12.98
N GLY A 80 -8.88 -10.02 -12.19
CA GLY A 80 -10.31 -9.87 -12.50
C GLY A 80 -10.54 -9.02 -13.77
N ARG A 81 -9.83 -7.90 -13.90
CA ARG A 81 -9.87 -7.05 -15.10
C ARG A 81 -9.53 -7.86 -16.36
N ASP A 82 -8.46 -8.64 -16.30
CA ASP A 82 -7.86 -9.33 -17.45
C ASP A 82 -8.52 -10.69 -17.75
N ALA A 83 -9.29 -11.26 -16.81
CA ALA A 83 -9.94 -12.54 -17.00
C ALA A 83 -10.96 -12.53 -18.16
N PHE A 84 -10.91 -13.54 -19.02
CA PHE A 84 -11.87 -13.65 -20.13
C PHE A 84 -13.28 -14.04 -19.65
N LEU A 85 -13.38 -14.94 -18.66
CA LEU A 85 -14.65 -15.55 -18.23
C LEU A 85 -15.36 -14.66 -17.17
N PRO A 86 -16.63 -14.28 -17.35
CA PRO A 86 -17.34 -13.38 -16.46
C PRO A 86 -17.33 -13.82 -14.98
N TRP A 87 -17.48 -15.12 -14.71
CA TRP A 87 -17.44 -15.63 -13.33
C TRP A 87 -16.05 -15.56 -12.70
N LYS A 88 -14.98 -15.65 -13.51
CA LYS A 88 -13.61 -15.40 -13.03
C LYS A 88 -13.39 -13.92 -12.74
N LYS A 89 -13.89 -13.03 -13.61
CA LYS A 89 -13.85 -11.58 -13.36
C LYS A 89 -14.46 -11.26 -12.00
N MET A 90 -15.68 -11.73 -11.77
CA MET A 90 -16.40 -11.50 -10.51
C MET A 90 -15.60 -12.04 -9.33
N ARG A 91 -15.26 -13.32 -9.36
CA ARG A 91 -14.54 -13.98 -8.27
C ARG A 91 -13.22 -13.30 -7.93
N TYR A 92 -12.38 -13.01 -8.90
CA TYR A 92 -11.08 -12.38 -8.66
C TYR A 92 -11.22 -10.96 -8.12
N SER A 93 -12.21 -10.21 -8.61
CA SER A 93 -12.49 -8.87 -8.09
C SER A 93 -12.97 -8.93 -6.62
N GLU A 94 -13.90 -9.80 -6.29
CA GLU A 94 -14.43 -9.96 -4.91
C GLU A 94 -13.33 -10.44 -3.95
N GLU A 95 -12.54 -11.45 -4.33
CA GLU A 95 -11.40 -11.94 -3.54
C GLU A 95 -10.36 -10.83 -3.31
N GLY A 96 -10.07 -10.05 -4.36
CA GLY A 96 -9.15 -8.93 -4.28
C GLY A 96 -9.63 -7.83 -3.33
N LEU A 97 -10.87 -7.41 -3.46
CA LEU A 97 -11.48 -6.40 -2.60
C LEU A 97 -11.52 -6.84 -1.13
N ALA A 98 -11.87 -8.10 -0.86
CA ALA A 98 -11.84 -8.65 0.51
C ALA A 98 -10.41 -8.68 1.09
N THR A 99 -9.41 -8.96 0.25
CA THR A 99 -8.00 -8.96 0.67
C THR A 99 -7.51 -7.54 0.99
N ILE A 100 -7.90 -6.54 0.20
CA ILE A 100 -7.61 -5.12 0.49
C ILE A 100 -8.24 -4.71 1.81
N GLU A 101 -9.53 -5.07 2.02
CA GLU A 101 -10.23 -4.78 3.28
C GLU A 101 -9.49 -5.35 4.49
N LYS A 102 -9.05 -6.61 4.40
CA LYS A 102 -8.23 -7.22 5.44
C LYS A 102 -6.92 -6.44 5.65
N GLY A 103 -6.27 -5.99 4.59
CA GLY A 103 -5.07 -5.16 4.68
C GLY A 103 -5.33 -3.85 5.43
N LEU A 104 -6.40 -3.15 5.09
CA LEU A 104 -6.79 -1.91 5.76
C LEU A 104 -7.16 -2.13 7.24
N SER A 105 -7.78 -3.27 7.58
CA SER A 105 -8.12 -3.60 8.97
C SER A 105 -6.92 -3.86 9.87
N LEU A 106 -5.74 -4.11 9.29
CA LEU A 106 -4.48 -4.25 10.03
C LEU A 106 -3.76 -2.90 10.29
N LEU A 107 -4.30 -1.80 9.76
CA LEU A 107 -3.76 -0.47 10.08
C LEU A 107 -4.03 -0.15 11.55
N SER A 108 -2.99 0.27 12.24
CA SER A 108 -3.01 0.65 13.65
C SER A 108 -2.09 1.85 13.86
N ASP A 109 -2.12 2.46 15.05
CA ASP A 109 -1.21 3.56 15.41
C ASP A 109 0.26 3.14 15.28
N ASP A 110 0.60 1.90 15.60
CA ASP A 110 1.97 1.37 15.46
C ASP A 110 2.38 1.29 13.98
N THR A 111 1.49 0.88 13.08
CA THR A 111 1.77 0.84 11.65
C THR A 111 1.80 2.24 11.04
N ALA A 112 0.95 3.14 11.50
CA ALA A 112 0.92 4.55 11.06
C ALA A 112 2.22 5.29 11.43
N ASN A 113 2.79 5.00 12.62
CA ASN A 113 4.04 5.59 13.10
C ASN A 113 5.30 4.84 12.60
N SER A 114 5.16 3.83 11.76
CA SER A 114 6.29 3.09 11.20
C SER A 114 7.20 4.01 10.37
N VAL A 115 8.50 3.91 10.64
CA VAL A 115 9.55 4.62 9.86
C VAL A 115 9.80 4.00 8.49
N LEU A 116 9.19 2.83 8.22
CA LEU A 116 9.34 2.15 6.94
C LEU A 116 8.69 2.94 5.81
N ARG A 117 9.43 3.06 4.72
CA ARG A 117 8.97 3.77 3.52
C ARG A 117 9.06 2.87 2.30
N ARG A 118 8.13 3.05 1.38
CA ARG A 118 8.11 2.47 0.05
C ARG A 118 7.59 3.50 -0.94
N ASN A 119 8.16 3.52 -2.12
CA ASN A 119 7.81 4.50 -3.16
C ASN A 119 7.81 5.96 -2.63
N GLY A 120 8.79 6.28 -1.76
CA GLY A 120 8.90 7.61 -1.16
C GLY A 120 7.90 7.95 -0.03
N LEU A 121 6.99 7.04 0.34
CA LEU A 121 5.92 7.27 1.33
C LEU A 121 6.03 6.32 2.54
N PRO A 122 5.53 6.72 3.73
CA PRO A 122 5.26 5.79 4.80
C PRO A 122 4.36 4.64 4.32
N VAL A 123 4.70 3.40 4.71
CA VAL A 123 3.99 2.20 4.21
C VAL A 123 2.49 2.21 4.49
N ALA A 124 2.04 2.80 5.61
CA ALA A 124 0.63 2.94 5.93
C ALA A 124 -0.10 3.88 4.97
N MET A 125 0.50 5.04 4.66
CA MET A 125 -0.06 6.00 3.71
C MET A 125 -0.11 5.42 2.29
N LEU A 126 0.94 4.71 1.88
CA LEU A 126 0.97 4.04 0.58
C LEU A 126 -0.12 2.95 0.49
N ALA A 127 -0.34 2.17 1.57
CA ALA A 127 -1.40 1.17 1.61
C ALA A 127 -2.79 1.82 1.42
N VAL A 128 -3.08 2.92 2.13
CA VAL A 128 -4.34 3.66 1.98
C VAL A 128 -4.48 4.21 0.55
N ALA A 129 -3.42 4.80 -0.01
CA ALA A 129 -3.45 5.37 -1.36
C ALA A 129 -3.72 4.31 -2.44
N VAL A 130 -3.06 3.15 -2.37
CA VAL A 130 -3.27 2.04 -3.33
C VAL A 130 -4.66 1.42 -3.17
N ALA A 131 -5.16 1.28 -1.94
CA ALA A 131 -6.53 0.82 -1.69
C ALA A 131 -7.56 1.80 -2.27
N ALA A 132 -7.40 3.11 -2.04
CA ALA A 132 -8.26 4.15 -2.59
C ALA A 132 -8.27 4.11 -4.12
N ALA A 133 -7.09 4.02 -4.74
CA ALA A 133 -6.95 3.90 -6.20
C ALA A 133 -7.67 2.67 -6.74
N THR A 134 -7.51 1.51 -6.09
CA THR A 134 -8.17 0.28 -6.52
C THR A 134 -9.69 0.39 -6.36
N TYR A 135 -10.18 0.82 -5.20
CA TYR A 135 -11.63 0.94 -4.95
C TYR A 135 -12.31 1.91 -5.90
N THR A 136 -11.70 3.07 -6.16
CA THR A 136 -12.27 4.06 -7.09
C THR A 136 -12.16 3.65 -8.55
N ALA A 137 -11.27 2.73 -8.91
CA ALA A 137 -11.19 2.18 -10.26
C ALA A 137 -12.20 1.03 -10.52
N MET A 138 -12.78 0.44 -9.45
CA MET A 138 -13.75 -0.65 -9.60
C MET A 138 -15.06 -0.19 -10.27
N PRO A 139 -15.71 -1.09 -11.04
CA PRO A 139 -17.06 -0.86 -11.53
C PRO A 139 -18.07 -0.66 -10.39
N ASP A 140 -19.11 0.16 -10.62
CA ASP A 140 -20.13 0.52 -9.61
C ASP A 140 -20.85 -0.68 -9.00
N MET A 141 -20.97 -1.77 -9.75
CA MET A 141 -21.60 -3.01 -9.28
C MET A 141 -20.95 -3.62 -8.03
N PHE A 142 -19.68 -3.28 -7.74
CA PHE A 142 -18.96 -3.72 -6.54
C PHE A 142 -19.19 -2.82 -5.32
N ASN A 143 -19.84 -1.66 -5.48
CA ASN A 143 -20.17 -0.72 -4.40
C ASN A 143 -18.96 -0.28 -3.53
N HIS A 144 -17.76 -0.13 -4.12
CA HIS A 144 -16.56 0.28 -3.39
C HIS A 144 -16.11 1.70 -3.70
N PHE A 145 -16.74 2.36 -4.68
CA PHE A 145 -16.32 3.68 -5.13
C PHE A 145 -16.35 4.73 -4.01
N GLU A 146 -17.48 4.85 -3.29
CA GLU A 146 -17.63 5.84 -2.21
C GLU A 146 -16.58 5.63 -1.12
N ARG A 147 -16.35 4.37 -0.73
CA ARG A 147 -15.31 4.03 0.25
C ARG A 147 -13.91 4.45 -0.23
N GLY A 148 -13.58 4.21 -1.50
CA GLY A 148 -12.31 4.65 -2.08
C GLY A 148 -12.18 6.17 -2.11
N TYR A 149 -13.26 6.86 -2.39
CA TYR A 149 -13.28 8.32 -2.38
C TYR A 149 -13.10 8.89 -0.97
N ASP A 150 -13.76 8.32 0.04
CA ASP A 150 -13.58 8.67 1.45
C ASP A 150 -12.12 8.46 1.92
N LEU A 151 -11.46 7.38 1.45
CA LEU A 151 -10.05 7.17 1.75
C LEU A 151 -9.18 8.30 1.18
N TYR A 152 -9.46 8.78 -0.03
CA TYR A 152 -8.76 9.95 -0.57
C TYR A 152 -9.04 11.22 0.22
N LEU A 153 -10.31 11.51 0.55
CA LEU A 153 -10.67 12.68 1.33
C LEU A 153 -9.91 12.73 2.67
N ASN A 154 -9.89 11.60 3.38
CA ASN A 154 -9.21 11.50 4.66
C ASN A 154 -7.68 11.59 4.53
N LEU A 155 -7.09 10.85 3.56
CA LEU A 155 -5.64 10.83 3.37
C LEU A 155 -5.10 12.20 2.96
N LEU A 156 -5.74 12.88 2.01
CA LEU A 156 -5.27 14.18 1.51
C LEU A 156 -5.53 15.33 2.50
N ALA A 157 -6.43 15.14 3.45
CA ALA A 157 -6.66 16.08 4.55
C ALA A 157 -5.66 15.90 5.72
N ASP A 158 -4.94 14.77 5.78
CA ASP A 158 -3.98 14.49 6.84
C ASP A 158 -2.75 15.41 6.74
N PRO A 159 -2.44 16.21 7.77
CA PRO A 159 -1.24 17.05 7.78
C PRO A 159 0.07 16.26 7.62
N GLN A 160 0.14 15.02 8.08
CA GLN A 160 1.32 14.18 7.90
C GLN A 160 1.50 13.77 6.43
N PHE A 161 0.40 13.52 5.71
CA PHE A 161 0.45 13.28 4.26
C PHE A 161 0.85 14.55 3.50
N GLN A 162 0.28 15.70 3.85
CA GLN A 162 0.60 16.98 3.21
C GLN A 162 2.06 17.40 3.41
N ALA A 163 2.71 16.94 4.48
CA ALA A 163 4.14 17.15 4.74
C ALA A 163 5.06 16.22 3.91
N GLN A 164 4.52 15.26 3.15
CA GLN A 164 5.35 14.38 2.32
C GLN A 164 5.86 15.12 1.06
N PRO A 165 7.01 14.68 0.50
CA PRO A 165 7.53 15.24 -0.76
C PRO A 165 6.49 15.14 -1.89
N PHE A 166 6.23 16.26 -2.57
CA PHE A 166 5.22 16.31 -3.63
C PHE A 166 5.46 15.29 -4.73
N ALA A 167 6.72 15.06 -5.13
CA ALA A 167 7.06 14.03 -6.12
C ALA A 167 6.59 12.62 -5.74
N ALA A 168 6.44 12.32 -4.43
CA ALA A 168 5.91 11.03 -3.98
C ALA A 168 4.38 11.01 -3.90
N THR A 169 3.71 12.16 -3.78
CA THR A 169 2.26 12.27 -3.59
C THR A 169 1.50 12.72 -4.83
N ALA A 170 2.16 13.26 -5.84
CA ALA A 170 1.53 13.86 -7.02
C ALA A 170 0.55 12.89 -7.75
N TRP A 171 0.94 11.63 -7.92
CA TRP A 171 0.09 10.61 -8.54
C TRP A 171 -1.20 10.34 -7.73
N ILE A 172 -1.13 10.45 -6.39
CA ILE A 172 -2.28 10.25 -5.49
C ILE A 172 -3.27 11.39 -5.68
N TYR A 173 -2.80 12.65 -5.67
CA TYR A 173 -3.64 13.81 -5.96
C TYR A 173 -4.31 13.69 -7.33
N ARG A 174 -3.57 13.30 -8.37
CA ARG A 174 -4.15 13.13 -9.71
C ARG A 174 -5.26 12.07 -9.73
N LEU A 175 -5.05 10.90 -9.11
CA LEU A 175 -6.08 9.85 -9.04
C LEU A 175 -7.27 10.28 -8.17
N ALA A 176 -7.03 11.02 -7.08
CA ALA A 176 -8.08 11.59 -6.27
C ALA A 176 -8.94 12.60 -7.06
N ILE A 177 -8.32 13.42 -7.92
CA ILE A 177 -9.04 14.33 -8.82
C ILE A 177 -9.92 13.54 -9.80
N VAL A 178 -9.42 12.45 -10.38
CA VAL A 178 -10.24 11.56 -11.24
C VAL A 178 -11.46 11.05 -10.45
N ALA A 179 -11.27 10.62 -9.21
CA ALA A 179 -12.34 10.14 -8.34
C ALA A 179 -13.35 11.26 -8.01
N ALA A 180 -12.87 12.47 -7.68
CA ALA A 180 -13.73 13.63 -7.41
C ALA A 180 -14.60 14.02 -8.63
N LEU A 181 -14.01 14.00 -9.82
CA LEU A 181 -14.77 14.25 -11.08
C LEU A 181 -15.84 13.19 -11.30
N ARG A 182 -15.54 11.90 -11.05
CA ARG A 182 -16.52 10.81 -11.11
C ARG A 182 -17.63 10.99 -10.06
N ALA A 183 -17.28 11.44 -8.84
CA ALA A 183 -18.23 11.77 -7.78
C ALA A 183 -19.04 13.05 -8.08
N LYS A 184 -18.73 13.79 -9.16
CA LYS A 184 -19.26 15.12 -9.49
C LYS A 184 -18.92 16.19 -8.46
N ASP A 185 -17.87 15.98 -7.68
CA ASP A 185 -17.34 16.93 -6.72
C ASP A 185 -16.28 17.84 -7.37
N GLN A 186 -16.78 18.75 -8.20
CA GLN A 186 -15.95 19.73 -8.92
C GLN A 186 -15.18 20.67 -7.97
N ALA A 187 -15.75 20.95 -6.79
CA ALA A 187 -15.12 21.85 -5.82
C ALA A 187 -13.85 21.21 -5.25
N GLN A 188 -13.97 19.95 -4.83
CA GLN A 188 -12.83 19.20 -4.28
C GLN A 188 -11.76 18.94 -5.34
N ALA A 189 -12.16 18.60 -6.57
CA ALA A 189 -11.22 18.42 -7.67
C ALA A 189 -10.39 19.69 -7.95
N LYS A 190 -11.02 20.87 -7.95
CA LYS A 190 -10.32 22.16 -8.12
C LYS A 190 -9.38 22.46 -6.96
N GLN A 191 -9.83 22.25 -5.73
CA GLN A 191 -8.99 22.46 -4.55
C GLN A 191 -7.71 21.61 -4.58
N TRP A 192 -7.80 20.35 -4.94
CA TRP A 192 -6.63 19.50 -5.08
C TRP A 192 -5.73 19.90 -6.23
N LEU A 193 -6.30 20.33 -7.37
CA LEU A 193 -5.49 20.87 -8.48
C LEU A 193 -4.72 22.13 -8.05
N GLU A 194 -5.35 23.05 -7.31
CA GLU A 194 -4.69 24.24 -6.79
C GLU A 194 -3.51 23.86 -5.87
N THR A 195 -3.69 22.87 -5.01
CA THR A 195 -2.61 22.32 -4.16
C THR A 195 -1.44 21.78 -5.02
N MET A 196 -1.73 21.01 -6.07
CA MET A 196 -0.71 20.50 -6.98
C MET A 196 0.03 21.63 -7.71
N GLN A 197 -0.70 22.65 -8.19
CA GLN A 197 -0.12 23.79 -8.91
C GLN A 197 0.78 24.65 -8.00
N GLN A 198 0.41 24.81 -6.73
CA GLN A 198 1.24 25.52 -5.74
C GLN A 198 2.52 24.75 -5.41
N ALA A 199 2.47 23.42 -5.40
CA ALA A 199 3.62 22.59 -5.11
C ALA A 199 4.59 22.49 -6.31
N ASP A 200 4.08 22.14 -7.49
CA ASP A 200 4.84 22.10 -8.76
C ASP A 200 3.88 22.08 -9.96
N ALA A 201 3.68 23.24 -10.58
CA ALA A 201 2.82 23.39 -11.75
C ALA A 201 3.36 22.67 -13.01
N GLN A 202 4.67 22.36 -13.05
CA GLN A 202 5.30 21.69 -14.19
C GLN A 202 5.37 20.17 -14.03
N HIS A 203 5.02 19.63 -12.86
CA HIS A 203 5.02 18.19 -12.64
C HIS A 203 4.06 17.50 -13.64
N PRO A 204 4.45 16.35 -14.24
CA PRO A 204 3.62 15.65 -15.22
C PRO A 204 2.21 15.32 -14.70
N ASP A 205 2.07 14.88 -13.45
CA ASP A 205 0.75 14.61 -12.85
C ASP A 205 -0.09 15.88 -12.69
N THR A 206 0.53 17.04 -12.38
CA THR A 206 -0.19 18.33 -12.30
C THR A 206 -0.74 18.73 -13.68
N GLN A 207 0.04 18.60 -14.73
CA GLN A 207 -0.39 18.89 -16.09
C GLN A 207 -1.51 17.95 -16.56
N GLN A 208 -1.42 16.67 -16.22
CA GLN A 208 -2.48 15.70 -16.50
C GLN A 208 -3.77 16.05 -15.75
N ALA A 209 -3.68 16.38 -14.46
CA ALA A 209 -4.83 16.79 -13.64
C ALA A 209 -5.49 18.05 -14.19
N GLN A 210 -4.72 19.05 -14.64
CA GLN A 210 -5.22 20.26 -15.27
C GLN A 210 -5.97 19.95 -16.57
N THR A 211 -5.45 19.02 -17.37
CA THR A 211 -6.12 18.58 -18.62
C THR A 211 -7.45 17.90 -18.31
N LEU A 212 -7.52 17.03 -17.29
CA LEU A 212 -8.74 16.35 -16.86
C LEU A 212 -9.84 17.34 -16.46
N LEU A 213 -9.50 18.38 -15.68
CA LEU A 213 -10.49 19.38 -15.26
C LEU A 213 -10.95 20.29 -16.41
N SER A 214 -10.13 20.50 -17.43
CA SER A 214 -10.51 21.34 -18.58
C SER A 214 -11.46 20.63 -19.55
N GLN A 215 -11.58 19.31 -19.47
CA GLN A 215 -12.41 18.49 -20.38
C GLN A 215 -13.76 18.09 -19.75
N GLY A 216 -13.96 18.30 -18.46
CA GLY A 216 -15.18 17.96 -17.71
C GLY A 216 -15.92 19.20 -17.27
#